data_1162b40267d3de622027163c66d817b7
#
_entry.id   1162b40267d3de622027163c66d817b7
#
_cell.length_a   1.000
_cell.length_b   1.000
_cell.length_c   1.000
_cell.angle_alpha   90.00
_cell.angle_beta   90.00
_cell.angle_gamma   90.00
#
_symmetry.space_group_name_H-M   'P 1'
#
loop_
_entity.id
_entity.type
_entity.pdbx_description
1 polymer ?
#
loop_
_entity_poly.entity_id
_entity_poly.type
_entity_poly.pdbx_seq_one_letter_code
_entity_poly.pdbx_strand_id
1 'polypeptide(L)'
;MLLGLDISTSITGFTILDHQGEIIRCDAWDMRNKNKFKKIFDKASFIKDDLLFFKAQYPINSIYIEQPFMFFNSGGSSAKTMASLQRFNGIISWICYDIFGMDLFTGAPN
;
A
#
# COMPACT_ATOMS: atom_id res chain seq x y z
N MET A 1 -16.41 -3.17 -4.56
CA MET A 1 -15.19 -2.85 -5.34
C MET A 1 -13.96 -3.37 -4.64
N LEU A 2 -12.93 -3.65 -5.39
CA LEU A 2 -11.64 -4.13 -4.90
C LEU A 2 -10.63 -2.99 -4.92
N LEU A 3 -9.93 -2.77 -3.82
CA LEU A 3 -8.77 -1.88 -3.76
C LEU A 3 -7.50 -2.72 -3.75
N GLY A 4 -6.64 -2.52 -4.75
CA GLY A 4 -5.34 -3.17 -4.83
C GLY A 4 -4.23 -2.18 -4.53
N LEU A 5 -3.27 -2.59 -3.73
CA LEU A 5 -2.12 -1.76 -3.35
C LEU A 5 -0.81 -2.47 -3.66
N ASP A 6 0.08 -1.75 -4.32
CA ASP A 6 1.47 -2.16 -4.56
C ASP A 6 2.36 -1.22 -3.74
N ILE A 7 2.73 -1.65 -2.54
CA ILE A 7 3.35 -0.79 -1.54
C ILE A 7 4.85 -0.70 -1.75
N SER A 8 5.33 0.53 -1.78
CA SER A 8 6.73 0.87 -1.81
C SER A 8 6.96 2.12 -0.95
N THR A 9 8.16 2.28 -0.44
CA THR A 9 8.49 3.46 0.36
C THR A 9 8.76 4.70 -0.50
N SER A 10 8.85 4.56 -1.80
CA SER A 10 9.05 5.69 -2.72
C SER A 10 7.77 6.06 -3.45
N ILE A 11 7.20 5.12 -4.18
CA ILE A 11 5.95 5.33 -4.93
C ILE A 11 5.07 4.13 -4.69
N THR A 12 3.92 4.33 -4.06
CA THR A 12 2.94 3.28 -3.83
C THR A 12 1.83 3.40 -4.86
N GLY A 13 1.59 2.33 -5.61
CA GLY A 13 0.52 2.29 -6.61
C GLY A 13 -0.78 1.79 -6.00
N PHE A 14 -1.91 2.27 -6.52
CA PHE A 14 -3.22 1.75 -6.15
C PHE A 14 -4.12 1.62 -7.36
N THR A 15 -5.05 0.67 -7.28
CA THR A 15 -6.05 0.43 -8.31
C THR A 15 -7.37 0.11 -7.63
N ILE A 16 -8.44 0.72 -8.11
CA ILE A 16 -9.80 0.40 -7.66
C ILE A 16 -10.51 -0.25 -8.83
N LEU A 17 -10.99 -1.48 -8.61
CA LEU A 17 -11.72 -2.25 -9.61
C LEU A 17 -13.16 -2.45 -9.16
N ASP A 18 -14.09 -2.44 -10.12
CA ASP A 18 -15.45 -2.87 -9.83
C ASP A 18 -15.54 -4.40 -9.82
N HIS A 19 -16.72 -4.96 -9.53
CA HIS A 19 -16.88 -6.41 -9.46
C HIS A 19 -16.87 -7.12 -10.82
N GLN A 20 -16.78 -6.37 -11.91
CA GLN A 20 -16.58 -6.92 -13.25
C GLN A 20 -15.12 -6.88 -13.66
N GLY A 21 -14.25 -6.38 -12.79
CA GLY A 21 -12.83 -6.27 -13.07
C GLY A 21 -12.45 -5.03 -13.87
N GLU A 22 -13.37 -4.10 -14.05
CA GLU A 22 -13.07 -2.85 -14.75
C GLU A 22 -12.36 -1.86 -13.83
N ILE A 23 -11.38 -1.16 -14.36
CA ILE A 23 -10.62 -0.17 -13.61
C ILE A 23 -11.46 1.09 -13.44
N ILE A 24 -11.76 1.41 -12.18
CA ILE A 24 -12.47 2.64 -11.83
C ILE A 24 -11.47 3.77 -11.63
N ARG A 25 -10.35 3.46 -10.99
CA ARG A 25 -9.28 4.43 -10.75
C ARG A 25 -7.95 3.70 -10.60
N CYS A 26 -6.90 4.28 -11.16
CA CYS A 26 -5.54 3.75 -11.04
C CYS A 26 -4.59 4.93 -10.97
N ASP A 27 -3.79 5.01 -9.93
CA ASP A 27 -2.84 6.10 -9.74
C ASP A 27 -1.77 5.68 -8.73
N ALA A 28 -0.96 6.62 -8.30
CA ALA A 28 0.12 6.34 -7.38
C ALA A 28 0.34 7.52 -6.42
N TRP A 29 0.88 7.19 -5.24
CA TRP A 29 1.34 8.18 -4.27
C TRP A 29 2.85 8.30 -4.38
N ASP A 30 3.30 9.44 -4.86
CA ASP A 30 4.73 9.74 -4.98
C ASP A 30 5.23 10.36 -3.68
N MET A 31 6.07 9.63 -2.97
CA MET A 31 6.58 10.02 -1.65
C MET A 31 8.08 10.23 -1.67
N ARG A 32 8.64 10.55 -2.83
CA ARG A 32 10.09 10.69 -2.99
C ARG A 32 10.65 12.01 -2.50
N ASN A 33 9.80 13.02 -2.28
CA ASN A 33 10.24 14.34 -1.83
C ASN A 33 10.67 14.28 -0.35
N LYS A 34 11.96 14.29 -0.10
CA LYS A 34 12.51 14.15 1.25
C LYS A 34 12.25 15.36 2.16
N ASN A 35 11.93 16.50 1.59
CA ASN A 35 11.55 17.68 2.38
C ASN A 35 10.12 17.57 2.91
N LYS A 36 9.25 16.92 2.14
CA LYS A 36 7.86 16.70 2.52
C LYS A 36 7.68 15.45 3.37
N PHE A 37 8.41 14.38 3.04
CA PHE A 37 8.30 13.08 3.70
C PHE A 37 9.59 12.76 4.44
N LYS A 38 9.71 13.26 5.67
CA LYS A 38 10.92 13.10 6.48
C LYS A 38 10.94 11.78 7.23
N LYS A 39 9.77 11.24 7.55
CA LYS A 39 9.61 10.00 8.30
C LYS A 39 8.66 9.07 7.56
N ILE A 40 8.80 7.77 7.84
CA ILE A 40 7.88 6.76 7.32
C ILE A 40 6.43 7.08 7.69
N PHE A 41 6.21 7.69 8.84
CA PHE A 41 4.87 8.06 9.31
C PHE A 41 4.27 9.21 8.51
N ASP A 42 5.08 10.11 7.96
CA ASP A 42 4.61 11.16 7.05
C ASP A 42 4.04 10.55 5.77
N LYS A 43 4.71 9.52 5.27
CA LYS A 43 4.25 8.78 4.09
C LYS A 43 2.96 8.04 4.38
N ALA A 44 2.89 7.38 5.54
CA ALA A 44 1.70 6.64 5.94
C ALA A 44 0.49 7.57 6.11
N SER A 45 0.69 8.75 6.72
CA SER A 45 -0.38 9.74 6.88
C SER A 45 -0.91 10.25 5.55
N PHE A 46 -0.01 10.45 4.59
CA PHE A 46 -0.38 10.89 3.25
C PHE A 46 -1.29 9.87 2.56
N ILE A 47 -0.94 8.60 2.64
CA ILE A 47 -1.76 7.51 2.08
C ILE A 47 -3.08 7.37 2.85
N LYS A 48 -3.02 7.47 4.18
CA LYS A 48 -4.21 7.35 5.02
C LYS A 48 -5.30 8.36 4.65
N ASP A 49 -4.91 9.60 4.37
CA ASP A 49 -5.87 10.64 4.00
C ASP A 49 -6.66 10.24 2.76
N ASP A 50 -5.98 9.71 1.75
CA ASP A 50 -6.64 9.24 0.53
C ASP A 50 -7.47 7.97 0.77
N LEU A 51 -7.01 7.07 1.63
CA LEU A 51 -7.78 5.87 1.97
C LEU A 51 -9.10 6.22 2.67
N LEU A 52 -9.10 7.23 3.52
CA LEU A 52 -10.32 7.74 4.14
C LEU A 52 -11.27 8.31 3.09
N PHE A 53 -10.74 9.03 2.12
CA PHE A 53 -11.52 9.53 1.00
C PHE A 53 -12.11 8.39 0.17
N PHE A 54 -11.33 7.34 -0.10
CA PHE A 54 -11.81 6.19 -0.87
C PHE A 54 -12.94 5.47 -0.13
N LYS A 55 -12.83 5.34 1.19
CA LYS A 55 -13.90 4.74 1.98
C LYS A 55 -15.23 5.51 1.83
N ALA A 56 -15.14 6.84 1.79
CA ALA A 56 -16.33 7.68 1.63
C ALA A 56 -16.90 7.65 0.22
N GLN A 57 -16.06 7.47 -0.80
CA GLN A 57 -16.45 7.60 -2.21
C GLN A 57 -16.77 6.29 -2.90
N TYR A 58 -16.18 5.18 -2.46
CA TYR A 58 -16.27 3.90 -3.17
C TYR A 58 -16.75 2.78 -2.24
N PRO A 59 -17.65 1.90 -2.71
CA PRO A 59 -18.09 0.76 -1.90
C PRO A 59 -17.03 -0.36 -1.93
N ILE A 60 -15.91 -0.12 -1.28
CA ILE A 60 -14.81 -1.08 -1.22
C ILE A 60 -15.17 -2.19 -0.24
N ASN A 61 -15.18 -3.43 -0.73
CA ASN A 61 -15.50 -4.62 0.06
C ASN A 61 -14.40 -5.67 0.04
N SER A 62 -13.32 -5.44 -0.66
CA SER A 62 -12.11 -6.28 -0.59
C SER A 62 -10.87 -5.44 -0.82
N ILE A 63 -9.78 -5.82 -0.15
CA ILE A 63 -8.49 -5.14 -0.27
C ILE A 63 -7.43 -6.20 -0.50
N TYR A 64 -6.63 -5.98 -1.54
CA TYR A 64 -5.50 -6.82 -1.88
C TYR A 64 -4.22 -6.01 -1.70
N ILE A 65 -3.30 -6.53 -0.89
CA ILE A 65 -2.00 -5.91 -0.70
C ILE A 65 -0.94 -6.92 -1.09
N GLU A 66 -0.10 -6.55 -2.05
CA GLU A 66 0.99 -7.40 -2.48
C GLU A 66 2.04 -7.48 -1.38
N GLN A 67 2.43 -8.70 -1.02
CA GLN A 67 3.47 -8.92 -0.03
C GLN A 67 4.83 -8.57 -0.63
N PRO A 68 5.72 -7.94 0.16
CA PRO A 68 7.08 -7.69 -0.30
C PRO A 68 7.75 -9.00 -0.71
N PHE A 69 8.42 -8.96 -1.85
CA PHE A 69 9.15 -10.12 -2.34
C PHE A 69 10.43 -10.28 -1.53
N MET A 70 10.51 -11.35 -0.75
CA MET A 70 11.61 -11.59 0.19
C MET A 70 12.58 -12.58 -0.41
N PHE A 71 13.59 -12.12 -1.10
CA PHE A 71 14.70 -12.97 -1.44
C PHE A 71 16.01 -12.27 -1.12
N PHE A 72 16.97 -13.04 -0.70
CA PHE A 72 18.29 -12.52 -0.41
C PHE A 72 19.03 -12.34 -1.73
N ASN A 73 19.16 -11.09 -2.09
CA ASN A 73 20.01 -10.72 -3.18
C ASN A 73 21.39 -10.39 -2.60
N SER A 74 22.43 -10.82 -3.24
CA SER A 74 23.81 -10.52 -2.84
C SER A 74 24.17 -9.03 -2.96
N GLY A 75 23.26 -8.20 -3.37
CA GLY A 75 23.46 -6.78 -3.51
C GLY A 75 23.26 -6.04 -2.18
N GLY A 76 24.28 -5.72 -1.56
CA GLY A 76 24.57 -4.96 -0.36
C GLY A 76 23.45 -4.27 0.45
N SER A 77 22.67 -3.37 -0.10
CA SER A 77 21.71 -2.56 0.67
C SER A 77 20.35 -3.24 0.87
N SER A 78 20.19 -4.44 0.34
CA SER A 78 18.89 -5.08 0.24
C SER A 78 18.23 -5.40 1.57
N ALA A 79 19.00 -5.82 2.58
CA ALA A 79 18.44 -6.21 3.88
C ALA A 79 17.78 -5.03 4.59
N LYS A 80 18.43 -3.88 4.61
CA LYS A 80 17.88 -2.67 5.23
C LYS A 80 16.69 -2.13 4.45
N THR A 81 16.77 -2.14 3.14
CA THR A 81 15.68 -1.71 2.26
C THR A 81 14.46 -2.60 2.44
N MET A 82 14.67 -3.92 2.54
CA MET A 82 13.59 -4.87 2.71
C MET A 82 12.95 -4.75 4.10
N ALA A 83 13.75 -4.49 5.15
CA ALA A 83 13.20 -4.26 6.48
C ALA A 83 12.31 -3.02 6.50
N SER A 84 12.72 -1.94 5.84
CA SER A 84 11.92 -0.73 5.72
C SER A 84 10.64 -0.97 4.94
N LEU A 85 10.71 -1.73 3.85
CA LEU A 85 9.55 -2.07 3.04
C LEU A 85 8.55 -2.92 3.82
N GLN A 86 9.03 -3.92 4.55
CA GLN A 86 8.17 -4.75 5.39
C GLN A 86 7.48 -3.93 6.47
N ARG A 87 8.23 -3.05 7.11
CA ARG A 87 7.67 -2.17 8.14
C ARG A 87 6.57 -1.28 7.56
N PHE A 88 6.83 -0.67 6.41
CA PHE A 88 5.85 0.20 5.75
C PHE A 88 4.63 -0.59 5.29
N ASN A 89 4.84 -1.76 4.72
CA ASN A 89 3.74 -2.66 4.32
C ASN A 89 2.85 -2.98 5.53
N GLY A 90 3.44 -3.29 6.67
CA GLY A 90 2.71 -3.57 7.90
C GLY A 90 1.90 -2.37 8.39
N ILE A 91 2.48 -1.18 8.34
CA ILE A 91 1.79 0.05 8.74
C ILE A 91 0.57 0.31 7.84
N ILE A 92 0.75 0.21 6.54
CA ILE A 92 -0.34 0.45 5.58
C ILE A 92 -1.41 -0.65 5.70
N SER A 93 -0.99 -1.89 5.91
CA SER A 93 -1.94 -3.00 6.12
C SER A 93 -2.82 -2.75 7.34
N TRP A 94 -2.23 -2.30 8.44
CA TRP A 94 -3.00 -1.98 9.64
C TRP A 94 -3.95 -0.81 9.41
N ILE A 95 -3.50 0.23 8.71
CA ILE A 95 -4.35 1.38 8.38
C ILE A 95 -5.55 0.94 7.56
N CYS A 96 -5.34 0.08 6.57
CA CYS A 96 -6.43 -0.46 5.75
C CYS A 96 -7.42 -1.26 6.61
N TYR A 97 -6.91 -2.12 7.48
CA TYR A 97 -7.75 -2.88 8.39
C TYR A 97 -8.58 -1.96 9.30
N ASP A 98 -7.93 -0.93 9.85
CA ASP A 98 -8.58 0.00 10.78
C ASP A 98 -9.67 0.82 10.07
N ILE A 99 -9.39 1.31 8.87
CA ILE A 99 -10.34 2.15 8.12
C ILE A 99 -11.51 1.33 7.57
N PHE A 100 -11.21 0.19 6.94
CA PHE A 100 -12.23 -0.57 6.21
C PHE A 100 -12.86 -1.69 7.03
N GLY A 101 -12.26 -2.07 8.15
CA GLY A 101 -12.80 -3.05 9.06
C GLY A 101 -12.93 -4.44 8.48
N MET A 102 -12.05 -4.83 7.57
CA MET A 102 -12.09 -6.11 6.90
C MET A 102 -10.72 -6.74 6.80
N ASP A 103 -10.67 -8.07 6.69
CA ASP A 103 -9.43 -8.78 6.46
C ASP A 103 -8.88 -8.49 5.07
N LEU A 104 -7.56 -8.50 4.97
CA LEU A 104 -6.86 -8.21 3.73
C LEU A 104 -6.48 -9.50 3.03
N PHE A 105 -6.62 -9.50 1.71
CA PHE A 105 -6.04 -10.55 0.89
C PHE A 105 -4.59 -10.20 0.62
N THR A 106 -3.69 -11.12 0.89
CA THR A 106 -2.28 -10.92 0.63
C THR A 106 -1.83 -11.88 -0.47
N GLY A 107 -1.20 -11.35 -1.49
CA GLY A 107 -0.63 -12.15 -2.55
C GLY A 107 0.77 -12.62 -2.17
N ALA A 108 0.90 -13.40 -1.09
CA ALA A 108 2.19 -13.91 -0.71
C ALA A 108 2.68 -14.89 -1.77
N PRO A 109 3.88 -14.72 -2.31
CA PRO A 109 4.46 -15.74 -3.16
C PRO A 109 4.70 -16.99 -2.33
N ASN A 110 4.15 -18.05 -2.77
CA ASN A 110 4.36 -19.35 -2.13
C ASN A 110 5.61 -20.01 -2.68
#